data_4ab07b9bb07b8d41d20f84d43771e2e8
#
_entry.id   4ab07b9bb07b8d41d20f84d43771e2e8
#
_cell.length_a   1.000
_cell.length_b   1.000
_cell.length_c   1.000
_cell.angle_alpha   90.00
_cell.angle_beta   90.00
_cell.angle_gamma   90.00
#
_symmetry.space_group_name_H-M   'P 1'
#
loop_
_entity.id
_entity.type
_entity.pdbx_description
1 polymer ?
#
loop_
_entity_poly.entity_id
_entity_poly.type
_entity_poly.pdbx_seq_one_letter_code
_entity_poly.pdbx_strand_id
1 'polypeptide(L)'
;MTKSSPHTTLTRRERQIMDVLYRRSRATAADVMAALPGDPNSSTVRTQLRVLEDKGHVRHEEEGLRYVYAPAVPRHAARKTALKHLVETFFDGSAEQVVAAVLGGEAAHLSDEDLKRIAELVADARKEGNR
;
A
#
# COMPACT_ATOMS: atom_id res chain seq x y z
N MET A 1 18.36 12.81 11.18
CA MET A 1 18.12 11.73 10.26
C MET A 1 16.67 11.73 9.82
N THR A 2 16.44 12.00 8.58
CA THR A 2 15.08 12.07 8.04
C THR A 2 14.50 10.68 7.91
N LYS A 3 13.28 10.50 8.40
CA LYS A 3 12.54 9.27 8.15
C LYS A 3 12.24 9.21 6.66
N SER A 4 12.72 8.18 6.02
CA SER A 4 12.42 7.97 4.63
C SER A 4 10.95 7.61 4.45
N SER A 5 10.38 8.07 3.35
CA SER A 5 9.03 7.73 2.94
C SER A 5 8.88 6.21 2.81
N PRO A 6 7.72 5.63 3.15
CA PRO A 6 7.48 4.19 2.97
C PRO A 6 7.71 3.67 1.55
N HIS A 7 7.81 4.55 0.57
CA HIS A 7 7.93 4.16 -0.84
C HIS A 7 9.34 4.17 -1.37
N THR A 8 10.30 4.81 -0.67
CA THR A 8 11.59 5.15 -1.26
C THR A 8 12.76 4.32 -0.78
N THR A 9 12.62 3.57 0.32
CA THR A 9 13.73 2.87 0.94
C THR A 9 13.54 1.38 1.12
N LEU A 10 12.42 0.85 0.67
CA LEU A 10 12.14 -0.57 0.82
C LEU A 10 12.76 -1.38 -0.31
N THR A 11 13.38 -2.49 0.05
CA THR A 11 13.80 -3.49 -0.93
C THR A 11 12.56 -4.12 -1.55
N ARG A 12 12.78 -4.84 -2.65
CA ARG A 12 11.69 -5.56 -3.31
C ARG A 12 10.97 -6.51 -2.35
N ARG A 13 11.73 -7.28 -1.59
CA ARG A 13 11.14 -8.25 -0.65
C ARG A 13 10.40 -7.53 0.48
N GLU A 14 10.96 -6.45 0.97
CA GLU A 14 10.29 -5.64 2.00
C GLU A 14 8.95 -5.11 1.50
N ARG A 15 8.89 -4.63 0.26
CA ARG A 15 7.62 -4.19 -0.33
C ARG A 15 6.59 -5.31 -0.44
N GLN A 16 7.04 -6.51 -0.80
CA GLN A 16 6.15 -7.68 -0.85
C GLN A 16 5.58 -8.01 0.52
N ILE A 17 6.40 -7.91 1.56
CA ILE A 17 5.94 -8.13 2.94
C ILE A 17 4.92 -7.07 3.33
N MET A 18 5.19 -5.80 3.05
CA MET A 18 4.25 -4.72 3.34
C MET A 18 2.93 -4.91 2.60
N ASP A 19 2.96 -5.36 1.34
CA ASP A 19 1.75 -5.65 0.59
C ASP A 19 0.88 -6.70 1.28
N VAL A 20 1.50 -7.75 1.80
CA VAL A 20 0.79 -8.80 2.56
C VAL A 20 0.14 -8.19 3.81
N LEU A 21 0.90 -7.40 4.56
CA LEU A 21 0.41 -6.79 5.79
C LEU A 21 -0.72 -5.80 5.54
N TYR A 22 -0.63 -5.00 4.48
CA TYR A 22 -1.71 -4.08 4.12
C TYR A 22 -2.99 -4.81 3.70
N ARG A 23 -2.85 -5.95 3.02
CA ARG A 23 -4.03 -6.74 2.62
C ARG A 23 -4.68 -7.46 3.78
N ARG A 24 -3.88 -7.97 4.71
CA ARG A 24 -4.38 -8.78 5.82
C ARG A 24 -4.65 -7.98 7.09
N SER A 25 -4.11 -6.78 7.19
CA SER A 25 -4.13 -5.90 8.36
C SER A 25 -3.28 -6.42 9.53
N ARG A 26 -3.29 -7.72 9.78
CA ARG A 26 -2.51 -8.38 10.84
C ARG A 26 -2.07 -9.73 10.33
N ALA A 27 -0.84 -10.12 10.65
CA ALA A 27 -0.32 -11.43 10.24
C ALA A 27 0.84 -11.86 11.13
N THR A 28 0.95 -13.16 11.36
CA THR A 28 2.15 -13.74 11.98
C THR A 28 3.25 -13.87 10.93
N ALA A 29 4.47 -14.13 11.36
CA ALA A 29 5.57 -14.40 10.43
C ALA A 29 5.25 -15.59 9.52
N ALA A 30 4.59 -16.63 10.06
CA ALA A 30 4.18 -17.78 9.28
C ALA A 30 3.16 -17.41 8.20
N ASP A 31 2.19 -16.55 8.54
CA ASP A 31 1.20 -16.06 7.58
C ASP A 31 1.86 -15.29 6.44
N VAL A 32 2.80 -14.43 6.79
CA VAL A 32 3.54 -13.64 5.80
C VAL A 32 4.34 -14.56 4.89
N MET A 33 5.06 -15.51 5.49
CA MET A 33 5.88 -16.47 4.72
C MET A 33 5.02 -17.24 3.71
N ALA A 34 3.85 -17.70 4.14
CA ALA A 34 2.95 -18.47 3.28
C ALA A 34 2.42 -17.65 2.09
N ALA A 35 2.30 -16.36 2.26
CA ALA A 35 1.76 -15.46 1.23
C ALA A 35 2.83 -14.90 0.28
N LEU A 36 4.11 -15.04 0.61
CA LEU A 36 5.19 -14.50 -0.21
C LEU A 36 5.56 -15.42 -1.37
N PRO A 37 5.90 -14.84 -2.53
CA PRO A 37 6.40 -15.63 -3.65
C PRO A 37 7.83 -16.14 -3.40
N GLY A 38 8.22 -17.19 -4.07
CA GLY A 38 9.57 -17.68 -4.05
C GLY A 38 9.96 -18.55 -2.86
N ASP A 39 9.00 -18.93 -2.04
CA ASP A 39 9.19 -19.85 -0.92
C ASP A 39 10.36 -19.45 0.02
N PRO A 40 10.33 -18.25 0.61
CA PRO A 40 11.37 -17.81 1.51
C PRO A 40 11.36 -18.62 2.82
N ASN A 41 12.52 -18.74 3.46
CA ASN A 41 12.57 -19.46 4.73
C ASN A 41 12.15 -18.55 5.91
N SER A 42 11.79 -19.20 7.00
CA SER A 42 11.27 -18.55 8.21
C SER A 42 12.27 -17.54 8.79
N SER A 43 13.55 -17.88 8.83
CA SER A 43 14.59 -17.03 9.38
C SER A 43 14.71 -15.72 8.59
N THR A 44 14.67 -15.81 7.27
CA THR A 44 14.74 -14.63 6.41
C THR A 44 13.55 -13.72 6.62
N VAL A 45 12.34 -14.28 6.66
CA VAL A 45 11.11 -13.49 6.85
C VAL A 45 11.13 -12.77 8.20
N ARG A 46 11.52 -13.47 9.28
CA ARG A 46 11.59 -12.85 10.61
C ARG A 46 12.61 -11.74 10.68
N THR A 47 13.77 -11.92 10.04
CA THR A 47 14.79 -10.89 9.98
C THR A 47 14.27 -9.65 9.25
N GLN A 48 13.60 -9.84 8.13
CA GLN A 48 13.05 -8.75 7.35
C GLN A 48 11.94 -8.01 8.07
N LEU A 49 11.08 -8.72 8.81
CA LEU A 49 10.06 -8.10 9.64
C LEU A 49 10.68 -7.24 10.73
N ARG A 50 11.76 -7.72 11.36
CA ARG A 50 12.47 -6.93 12.37
C ARG A 50 13.10 -5.68 11.76
N VAL A 51 13.69 -5.79 10.59
CA VAL A 51 14.27 -4.63 9.90
C VAL A 51 13.17 -3.61 9.57
N LEU A 52 12.01 -4.08 9.09
CA LEU A 52 10.88 -3.20 8.82
C LEU A 52 10.38 -2.50 10.08
N GLU A 53 10.36 -3.20 11.19
CA GLU A 53 9.98 -2.62 12.48
C GLU A 53 10.98 -1.56 12.92
N ASP A 54 12.28 -1.84 12.79
CA ASP A 54 13.34 -0.89 13.12
C ASP A 54 13.27 0.37 12.25
N LYS A 55 12.84 0.21 11.00
CA LYS A 55 12.65 1.36 10.08
C LYS A 55 11.35 2.12 10.35
N GLY A 56 10.49 1.62 11.23
CA GLY A 56 9.23 2.28 11.59
C GLY A 56 8.05 1.97 10.67
N HIS A 57 8.16 0.96 9.81
CA HIS A 57 7.08 0.59 8.89
C HIS A 57 6.10 -0.42 9.46
N VAL A 58 6.54 -1.19 10.45
CA VAL A 58 5.79 -2.31 11.01
C VAL A 58 5.84 -2.21 12.54
N ARG A 59 4.77 -2.62 13.20
CA ARG A 59 4.73 -2.82 14.63
C ARG A 59 4.28 -4.25 14.91
N HIS A 60 4.54 -4.76 16.09
CA HIS A 60 4.08 -6.08 16.48
C HIS A 60 3.48 -6.07 17.88
N GLU A 61 2.63 -7.06 18.15
CA GLU A 61 2.07 -7.35 19.46
C GLU A 61 2.29 -8.83 19.74
N GLU A 62 2.45 -9.17 21.01
CA GLU A 62 2.55 -10.57 21.41
C GLU A 62 1.14 -11.10 21.68
N GLU A 63 0.81 -12.23 21.06
CA GLU A 63 -0.43 -12.96 21.30
C GLU A 63 -0.08 -14.41 21.62
N GLY A 64 -0.11 -14.75 22.90
CA GLY A 64 0.37 -16.05 23.37
C GLY A 64 1.86 -16.15 23.11
N LEU A 65 2.29 -17.17 22.39
CA LEU A 65 3.69 -17.40 22.06
C LEU A 65 4.09 -16.85 20.69
N ARG A 66 3.21 -16.07 20.05
CA ARG A 66 3.44 -15.58 18.70
C ARG A 66 3.49 -14.06 18.66
N TYR A 67 4.25 -13.54 17.72
CA TYR A 67 4.20 -12.12 17.36
C TYR A 67 3.22 -11.95 16.21
N VAL A 68 2.34 -10.96 16.33
CA VAL A 68 1.43 -10.57 15.28
C VAL A 68 1.85 -9.20 14.79
N TYR A 69 2.14 -9.11 13.50
CA TYR A 69 2.66 -7.91 12.87
C TYR A 69 1.55 -7.14 12.17
N ALA A 70 1.66 -5.83 12.16
CA ALA A 70 0.72 -4.95 11.47
C ALA A 70 1.48 -3.74 10.91
N PRO A 71 0.98 -3.10 9.85
CA PRO A 71 1.58 -1.85 9.38
C PRO A 71 1.53 -0.81 10.50
N ALA A 72 2.65 -0.10 10.71
CA ALA A 72 2.70 0.99 11.69
C ALA A 72 1.82 2.16 11.24
N VAL A 73 1.72 2.37 9.92
CA VAL A 73 0.86 3.38 9.31
C VAL A 73 -0.38 2.67 8.77
N PRO A 74 -1.59 3.07 9.17
CA PRO A 74 -2.80 2.43 8.67
C PRO A 74 -2.89 2.46 7.15
N ARG A 75 -3.49 1.43 6.56
CA ARG A 75 -3.64 1.31 5.11
C ARG A 75 -4.19 2.58 4.46
N HIS A 76 -5.19 3.19 5.08
CA HIS A 76 -5.81 4.41 4.56
C HIS A 76 -4.80 5.56 4.43
N ALA A 77 -3.98 5.80 5.45
CA ALA A 77 -2.97 6.85 5.41
C ALA A 77 -1.85 6.52 4.41
N ALA A 78 -1.47 5.24 4.32
CA ALA A 78 -0.47 4.80 3.34
C ALA A 78 -0.97 5.02 1.91
N ARG A 79 -2.25 4.77 1.65
CA ARG A 79 -2.86 5.01 0.33
C ARG A 79 -2.80 6.47 -0.07
N LYS A 80 -3.11 7.38 0.87
CA LYS A 80 -3.05 8.83 0.61
C LYS A 80 -1.64 9.27 0.25
N THR A 81 -0.65 8.82 1.01
CA THR A 81 0.75 9.13 0.75
C THR A 81 1.21 8.60 -0.60
N ALA A 82 0.85 7.34 -0.91
CA ALA A 82 1.21 6.72 -2.18
C ALA A 82 0.59 7.46 -3.36
N LEU A 83 -0.67 7.84 -3.24
CA LEU A 83 -1.37 8.56 -4.30
C LEU A 83 -0.73 9.92 -4.54
N LYS A 84 -0.46 10.66 -3.47
CA LYS A 84 0.19 11.97 -3.57
C LYS A 84 1.55 11.86 -4.26
N HIS A 85 2.35 10.87 -3.86
CA HIS A 85 3.66 10.61 -4.46
C HIS A 85 3.53 10.30 -5.96
N LEU A 86 2.59 9.45 -6.33
CA LEU A 86 2.34 9.07 -7.72
C LEU A 86 2.00 10.30 -8.57
N VAL A 87 1.08 11.11 -8.09
CA VAL A 87 0.61 12.30 -8.81
C VAL A 87 1.76 13.29 -9.00
N GLU A 88 2.50 13.57 -7.94
CA GLU A 88 3.59 14.55 -8.00
C GLU A 88 4.79 14.07 -8.79
N THR A 89 5.15 12.80 -8.65
CA THR A 89 6.39 12.27 -9.24
C THR A 89 6.24 11.90 -10.71
N PHE A 90 5.13 11.25 -11.06
CA PHE A 90 4.97 10.67 -12.39
C PHE A 90 3.98 11.42 -13.29
N PHE A 91 3.16 12.28 -12.71
CA PHE A 91 2.10 13.00 -13.44
C PHE A 91 2.18 14.51 -13.23
N ASP A 92 3.33 15.00 -12.83
CA ASP A 92 3.61 16.45 -12.68
C ASP A 92 2.56 17.21 -11.87
N GLY A 93 1.99 16.56 -10.87
CA GLY A 93 0.96 17.14 -10.02
C GLY A 93 -0.44 17.13 -10.61
N SER A 94 -0.63 16.52 -11.79
CA SER A 94 -1.92 16.53 -12.48
C SER A 94 -2.77 15.30 -12.14
N ALA A 95 -3.77 15.47 -11.30
CA ALA A 95 -4.75 14.43 -11.00
C ALA A 95 -5.55 14.05 -12.25
N GLU A 96 -5.79 15.02 -13.13
CA GLU A 96 -6.50 14.76 -14.40
C GLU A 96 -5.74 13.74 -15.26
N GLN A 97 -4.41 13.86 -15.34
CA GLN A 97 -3.60 12.91 -16.09
C GLN A 97 -3.63 11.52 -15.48
N VAL A 98 -3.68 11.43 -14.15
CA VAL A 98 -3.81 10.13 -13.46
C VAL A 98 -5.15 9.48 -13.84
N VAL A 99 -6.23 10.24 -13.79
CA VAL A 99 -7.56 9.74 -14.16
C VAL A 99 -7.58 9.28 -15.62
N ALA A 100 -6.98 10.06 -16.50
CA ALA A 100 -6.89 9.70 -17.91
C ALA A 100 -6.14 8.37 -18.12
N ALA A 101 -5.04 8.17 -17.38
CA ALA A 101 -4.26 6.95 -17.46
C ALA A 101 -5.06 5.74 -16.95
N VAL A 102 -5.80 5.90 -15.86
CA VAL A 102 -6.66 4.85 -15.32
C VAL A 102 -7.76 4.49 -16.32
N LEU A 103 -8.44 5.49 -16.86
CA LEU A 103 -9.51 5.29 -17.85
C LEU A 103 -8.99 4.71 -19.17
N GLY A 104 -7.73 4.99 -19.50
CA GLY A 104 -7.07 4.43 -20.68
C GLY A 104 -6.61 2.98 -20.50
N GLY A 105 -6.82 2.39 -19.31
CA GLY A 105 -6.52 0.99 -19.05
C GLY A 105 -5.08 0.71 -18.62
N GLU A 106 -4.27 1.73 -18.33
CA GLU A 106 -2.87 1.51 -17.94
C GLU A 106 -2.72 0.81 -16.60
N ALA A 107 -3.65 1.04 -15.67
CA ALA A 107 -3.56 0.47 -14.32
C ALA A 107 -4.42 -0.77 -14.15
N ALA A 108 -5.60 -0.82 -14.77
CA ALA A 108 -6.55 -1.90 -14.61
C ALA A 108 -7.60 -1.86 -15.72
N HIS A 109 -8.15 -3.03 -16.01
CA HIS A 109 -9.29 -3.10 -16.92
C HIS A 109 -10.55 -2.68 -16.17
N LEU A 110 -11.31 -1.72 -16.71
CA LEU A 110 -12.51 -1.20 -16.09
C LEU A 110 -13.75 -1.81 -16.74
N SER A 111 -14.65 -2.33 -15.88
CA SER A 111 -15.94 -2.83 -16.33
C SER A 111 -16.91 -1.66 -16.57
N ASP A 112 -18.02 -1.96 -17.22
CA ASP A 112 -19.09 -0.99 -17.40
C ASP A 112 -19.63 -0.47 -16.06
N GLU A 113 -19.73 -1.38 -15.07
CA GLU A 113 -20.14 -1.00 -13.71
C GLU A 113 -19.15 -0.06 -13.06
N ASP A 114 -17.84 -0.31 -13.24
CA ASP A 114 -16.80 0.59 -12.73
C ASP A 114 -16.92 1.97 -13.34
N LEU A 115 -17.14 2.05 -14.64
CA LEU A 115 -17.27 3.31 -15.36
C LEU A 115 -18.49 4.11 -14.90
N LYS A 116 -19.59 3.43 -14.60
CA LYS A 116 -20.79 4.08 -14.03
C LYS A 116 -20.49 4.70 -12.68
N ARG A 117 -19.82 3.97 -11.81
CA ARG A 117 -19.45 4.49 -10.48
C ARG A 117 -18.48 5.64 -10.57
N ILE A 118 -17.53 5.58 -11.50
CA ILE A 118 -16.58 6.67 -11.72
C ILE A 118 -17.33 7.92 -12.17
N ALA A 119 -18.29 7.78 -13.06
CA ALA A 119 -19.12 8.90 -13.52
C ALA A 119 -19.86 9.55 -12.35
N GLU A 120 -20.39 8.76 -11.42
CA GLU A 120 -21.05 9.27 -10.22
C GLU A 120 -20.07 10.03 -9.31
N LEU A 121 -18.86 9.51 -9.16
CA LEU A 121 -17.82 10.19 -8.38
C LEU A 121 -17.45 11.54 -8.98
N VAL A 122 -17.37 11.62 -10.30
CA VAL A 122 -17.10 12.87 -11.01
C VAL A 122 -18.24 13.87 -10.76
N ALA A 123 -19.49 13.42 -10.87
CA ALA A 123 -20.66 14.27 -10.65
C ALA A 123 -20.67 14.84 -9.21
N ASP A 124 -20.37 13.99 -8.22
CA ASP A 124 -20.31 14.39 -6.82
C ASP A 124 -19.19 15.41 -6.58
N ALA A 125 -18.03 15.20 -7.16
CA ALA A 125 -16.91 16.12 -7.04
C ALA A 125 -17.24 17.49 -7.61
N ARG A 126 -17.98 17.55 -8.73
CA ARG A 126 -18.41 18.80 -9.33
C ARG A 126 -19.39 19.57 -8.44
N LYS A 127 -20.29 18.85 -7.76
CA LYS A 127 -21.22 19.46 -6.81
C LYS A 127 -20.48 20.09 -5.64
N GLU A 128 -19.49 19.39 -5.09
CA GLU A 128 -18.70 19.90 -3.98
C GLU A 128 -17.86 21.10 -4.39
N GLY A 129 -17.31 21.09 -5.61
CA GLY A 129 -16.52 22.20 -6.11
C GLY A 129 -17.31 23.49 -6.35
N ASN A 130 -18.63 23.40 -6.44
CA ASN A 130 -19.50 24.54 -6.67
C ASN A 130 -20.10 25.15 -5.40
N ARG A 131 -19.65 24.73 -4.25
CA ARG A 131 -20.09 25.28 -2.96
C ARG A 131 -19.28 26.49 -2.57
#